data_6a9afa9592eb1e19af0d17c1b7e3302d
#
_entry.id   6a9afa9592eb1e19af0d17c1b7e3302d
#
_cell.length_a   1.000
_cell.length_b   1.000
_cell.length_c   1.000
_cell.angle_alpha   90.00
_cell.angle_beta   90.00
_cell.angle_gamma   90.00
#
_symmetry.space_group_name_H-M   'P 1'
#
loop_
_entity.id
_entity.type
_entity.pdbx_description
1 polymer ?
#
loop_
_entity_poly.entity_id
_entity_poly.type
_entity_poly.pdbx_seq_one_letter_code
_entity_poly.pdbx_strand_id
1 'polypeptide(L)'
;MDTRQAAQRWADVWERGWTEHDAAAITALYAEGALWQQHPFRDPEPGYLARVFAEEESSRCQFGTPIVDGDLAAVPWTAQTRLTDGGTQDLAGVSLVRFGPDGLVVEERDFCHEA
;
A
#
# COMPACT_ATOMS: atom_id res chain seq x y z
N MET A 1 -16.78 8.44 8.14
CA MET A 1 -15.65 8.81 7.26
C MET A 1 -16.05 8.48 5.84
N ASP A 2 -15.98 9.43 4.94
CA ASP A 2 -16.29 9.17 3.53
C ASP A 2 -15.08 8.51 2.83
N THR A 3 -15.29 8.04 1.60
CA THR A 3 -14.25 7.32 0.86
C THR A 3 -13.01 8.19 0.60
N ARG A 4 -13.20 9.47 0.31
CA ARG A 4 -12.08 10.38 0.07
C ARG A 4 -11.20 10.53 1.32
N GLN A 5 -11.83 10.69 2.47
CA GLN A 5 -11.12 10.76 3.75
C GLN A 5 -10.40 9.45 4.06
N ALA A 6 -11.06 8.32 3.84
CA ALA A 6 -10.47 7.00 4.05
C ALA A 6 -9.28 6.77 3.13
N ALA A 7 -9.40 7.15 1.85
CA ALA A 7 -8.33 7.00 0.88
C ALA A 7 -7.14 7.90 1.20
N GLN A 8 -7.38 9.13 1.62
CA GLN A 8 -6.31 10.05 2.00
C GLN A 8 -5.58 9.53 3.24
N ARG A 9 -6.31 9.01 4.23
CA ARG A 9 -5.69 8.39 5.41
C ARG A 9 -4.84 7.19 5.01
N TRP A 10 -5.35 6.35 4.11
CA TRP A 10 -4.61 5.19 3.59
C TRP A 10 -3.29 5.62 2.96
N ALA A 11 -3.33 6.64 2.09
CA ALA A 11 -2.14 7.16 1.42
C ALA A 11 -1.14 7.74 2.42
N ASP A 12 -1.60 8.55 3.37
CA ASP A 12 -0.74 9.19 4.37
C ASP A 12 -0.08 8.16 5.30
N VAL A 13 -0.84 7.17 5.74
CA VAL A 13 -0.33 6.11 6.63
C VAL A 13 0.65 5.22 5.89
N TRP A 14 0.36 4.87 4.64
CA TRP A 14 1.29 4.08 3.82
C TRP A 14 2.60 4.81 3.57
N GLU A 15 2.53 6.10 3.22
CA GLU A 15 3.75 6.88 2.95
C GLU A 15 4.66 6.91 4.16
N ARG A 16 4.11 7.20 5.33
CA ARG A 16 4.88 7.22 6.58
C ARG A 16 5.26 5.81 7.03
N GLY A 17 4.30 4.89 7.03
CA GLY A 17 4.50 3.53 7.54
C GLY A 17 5.49 2.72 6.72
N TRP A 18 5.51 2.91 5.40
CA TRP A 18 6.51 2.26 4.55
C TRP A 18 7.90 2.79 4.88
N THR A 19 8.05 4.12 4.98
CA THR A 19 9.32 4.74 5.31
C THR A 19 9.84 4.31 6.69
N GLU A 20 8.96 4.18 7.67
CA GLU A 20 9.31 3.83 9.04
C GLU A 20 9.27 2.34 9.34
N HIS A 21 8.86 1.52 8.36
CA HIS A 21 8.60 0.08 8.53
C HIS A 21 7.60 -0.19 9.66
N ASP A 22 6.56 0.64 9.74
CA ASP A 22 5.51 0.52 10.75
C ASP A 22 4.38 -0.39 10.24
N ALA A 23 4.62 -1.70 10.30
CA ALA A 23 3.66 -2.69 9.82
C ALA A 23 2.34 -2.64 10.61
N ALA A 24 2.40 -2.32 11.90
CA ALA A 24 1.19 -2.24 12.73
C ALA A 24 0.27 -1.11 12.27
N ALA A 25 0.83 0.08 11.99
CA ALA A 25 0.05 1.21 11.51
C ALA A 25 -0.62 0.90 10.16
N ILE A 26 0.12 0.26 9.24
CA ILE A 26 -0.41 -0.12 7.94
C ILE A 26 -1.51 -1.18 8.10
N THR A 27 -1.26 -2.23 8.88
CA THR A 27 -2.22 -3.31 9.10
C THR A 27 -3.53 -2.80 9.70
N ALA A 28 -3.46 -1.78 10.56
CA ALA A 28 -4.64 -1.19 11.19
C ALA A 28 -5.60 -0.52 10.19
N LEU A 29 -5.16 -0.26 8.95
CA LEU A 29 -6.01 0.29 7.89
C LEU A 29 -6.98 -0.75 7.31
N TYR A 30 -6.74 -2.04 7.53
CA TYR A 30 -7.43 -3.13 6.83
C TYR A 30 -8.45 -3.80 7.74
N ALA A 31 -9.63 -4.09 7.17
CA ALA A 31 -10.65 -4.87 7.86
C ALA A 31 -10.17 -6.32 8.03
N GLU A 32 -10.69 -6.99 9.03
CA GLU A 32 -10.48 -8.43 9.18
C GLU A 32 -10.98 -9.15 7.92
N GLY A 33 -10.17 -10.06 7.38
CA GLY A 33 -10.52 -10.80 6.17
C GLY A 33 -10.40 -10.01 4.88
N ALA A 34 -9.83 -8.80 4.90
CA ALA A 34 -9.63 -8.02 3.69
C ALA A 34 -8.79 -8.78 2.66
N LEU A 35 -9.16 -8.64 1.38
CA LEU A 35 -8.35 -9.16 0.29
C LEU A 35 -7.30 -8.11 -0.07
N TRP A 36 -6.02 -8.51 -0.04
CA TRP A 36 -4.94 -7.66 -0.53
C TRP A 36 -4.08 -8.46 -1.50
N GLN A 37 -4.22 -8.13 -2.79
CA GLN A 37 -3.48 -8.78 -3.88
C GLN A 37 -2.34 -7.86 -4.32
N GLN A 38 -1.11 -8.29 -4.09
CA GLN A 38 0.09 -7.50 -4.34
C GLN A 38 0.58 -7.59 -5.79
N HIS A 39 0.09 -8.56 -6.55
CA HIS A 39 0.47 -8.77 -7.94
C HIS A 39 -0.76 -9.29 -8.71
N PRO A 40 -1.06 -8.72 -9.92
CA PRO A 40 -2.31 -9.04 -10.63
C PRO A 40 -2.44 -10.52 -11.06
N PHE A 41 -1.33 -11.24 -11.15
CA PHE A 41 -1.33 -12.64 -11.60
C PHE A 41 -1.03 -13.64 -10.49
N ARG A 42 -0.99 -13.21 -9.24
CA ARG A 42 -0.65 -14.08 -8.11
C ARG A 42 -1.69 -13.97 -7.00
N ASP A 43 -1.86 -15.07 -6.26
CA ASP A 43 -2.67 -15.04 -5.05
C ASP A 43 -2.02 -14.14 -3.99
N PRO A 44 -2.84 -13.56 -3.08
CA PRO A 44 -2.31 -12.78 -1.97
C PRO A 44 -1.25 -13.56 -1.19
N GLU A 45 -0.16 -12.87 -0.85
CA GLU A 45 0.95 -13.47 -0.11
C GLU A 45 0.76 -13.29 1.39
N PRO A 46 0.62 -14.38 2.18
CA PRO A 46 0.60 -14.27 3.64
C PRO A 46 1.92 -13.71 4.16
N GLY A 47 1.86 -12.78 5.12
CA GLY A 47 3.06 -12.19 5.72
C GLY A 47 3.85 -11.27 4.81
N TYR A 48 3.21 -10.72 3.79
CA TYR A 48 3.87 -9.88 2.77
C TYR A 48 4.66 -8.73 3.38
N LEU A 49 4.04 -7.94 4.28
CA LEU A 49 4.72 -6.77 4.87
C LEU A 49 5.97 -7.17 5.67
N ALA A 50 5.87 -8.22 6.46
CA ALA A 50 7.01 -8.68 7.25
C ALA A 50 8.18 -9.09 6.35
N ARG A 51 7.88 -9.81 5.26
CA ARG A 51 8.91 -10.23 4.30
C ARG A 51 9.55 -9.03 3.61
N VAL A 52 8.72 -8.13 3.07
CA VAL A 52 9.22 -6.98 2.31
C VAL A 52 10.05 -6.07 3.22
N PHE A 53 9.56 -5.76 4.41
CA PHE A 53 10.28 -4.88 5.33
C PHE A 53 11.59 -5.51 5.82
N ALA A 54 11.66 -6.84 5.93
CA ALA A 54 12.91 -7.52 6.27
C ALA A 54 13.97 -7.41 5.16
N GLU A 55 13.55 -7.26 3.91
CA GLU A 55 14.43 -7.15 2.76
C GLU A 55 14.84 -5.71 2.45
N GLU A 56 14.18 -4.72 3.07
CA GLU A 56 14.42 -3.29 2.82
C GLU A 56 15.25 -2.67 3.93
N GLU A 57 16.32 -1.97 3.55
CA GLU A 57 17.09 -1.16 4.48
C GLU A 57 16.42 0.20 4.70
N SER A 58 15.99 0.85 3.62
CA SER A 58 15.31 2.14 3.69
C SER A 58 14.47 2.35 2.44
N SER A 59 13.42 3.17 2.56
CA SER A 59 12.55 3.51 1.45
C SER A 59 12.16 4.98 1.49
N ARG A 60 12.04 5.58 0.31
CA ARG A 60 11.44 6.89 0.12
C ARG A 60 10.20 6.70 -0.75
N CYS A 61 9.05 7.05 -0.22
CA CYS A 61 7.78 6.83 -0.89
C CYS A 61 7.04 8.16 -1.08
N GLN A 62 6.33 8.28 -2.19
CA GLN A 62 5.45 9.41 -2.46
C GLN A 62 4.11 8.87 -2.95
N PHE A 63 3.04 9.25 -2.27
CA PHE A 63 1.68 8.86 -2.64
C PHE A 63 0.95 10.09 -3.17
N GLY A 64 0.32 9.95 -4.34
CA GLY A 64 -0.42 11.02 -4.97
C GLY A 64 -1.82 11.17 -4.39
N THR A 65 -2.55 12.16 -4.90
CA THR A 65 -3.92 12.41 -4.49
C THR A 65 -4.84 11.28 -4.98
N PRO A 66 -5.64 10.69 -4.09
CA PRO A 66 -6.57 9.63 -4.49
C PRO A 66 -7.63 10.12 -5.49
N ILE A 67 -7.95 9.27 -6.45
CA ILE A 67 -9.06 9.43 -7.37
C ILE A 67 -10.17 8.50 -6.86
N VAL A 68 -11.35 9.05 -6.58
CA VAL A 68 -12.41 8.33 -5.87
C VAL A 68 -13.65 8.18 -6.76
N ASP A 69 -14.18 6.96 -6.78
CA ASP A 69 -15.46 6.65 -7.39
C ASP A 69 -16.24 5.70 -6.47
N GLY A 70 -17.31 6.20 -5.85
CA GLY A 70 -18.09 5.42 -4.90
C GLY A 70 -17.26 5.04 -3.68
N ASP A 71 -17.14 3.74 -3.42
CA ASP A 71 -16.34 3.17 -2.33
C ASP A 71 -14.93 2.77 -2.76
N LEU A 72 -14.55 3.06 -4.00
CA LEU A 72 -13.27 2.68 -4.62
C LEU A 72 -12.40 3.89 -4.82
N ALA A 73 -11.10 3.75 -4.53
CA ALA A 73 -10.10 4.76 -4.81
C ALA A 73 -8.95 4.19 -5.63
N ALA A 74 -8.41 5.00 -6.53
CA ALA A 74 -7.15 4.73 -7.22
C ALA A 74 -6.11 5.70 -6.68
N VAL A 75 -5.00 5.18 -6.17
CA VAL A 75 -3.95 6.00 -5.57
C VAL A 75 -2.62 5.72 -6.26
N PRO A 76 -2.08 6.69 -7.00
CA PRO A 76 -0.77 6.53 -7.62
C PRO A 76 0.34 6.73 -6.58
N TRP A 77 1.43 5.99 -6.74
CA TRP A 77 2.56 6.11 -5.83
C TRP A 77 3.87 5.72 -6.51
N THR A 78 4.97 6.20 -5.94
CA THR A 78 6.33 5.82 -6.30
C THR A 78 7.11 5.47 -5.04
N ALA A 79 8.11 4.60 -5.19
CA ALA A 79 8.99 4.25 -4.09
C ALA A 79 10.40 4.01 -4.61
N GLN A 80 11.39 4.54 -3.88
CA GLN A 80 12.80 4.24 -4.10
C GLN A 80 13.32 3.54 -2.86
N THR A 81 13.76 2.31 -3.03
CA THR A 81 14.14 1.43 -1.92
C THR A 81 15.58 1.02 -2.03
N ARG A 82 16.29 1.07 -0.90
CA ARG A 82 17.60 0.44 -0.73
C ARG A 82 17.38 -0.90 -0.07
N LEU A 83 17.86 -1.97 -0.70
CA LEU A 83 17.70 -3.33 -0.19
C LEU A 83 18.85 -3.72 0.72
N THR A 84 18.60 -4.67 1.61
CA THR A 84 19.61 -5.14 2.59
C THR A 84 20.79 -5.84 1.93
N ASP A 85 20.63 -6.32 0.70
CA ASP A 85 21.74 -6.91 -0.08
C ASP A 85 22.62 -5.87 -0.79
N GLY A 86 22.32 -4.58 -0.63
CA GLY A 86 23.04 -3.47 -1.26
C GLY A 86 22.46 -3.03 -2.60
N GLY A 87 21.46 -3.72 -3.11
CA GLY A 87 20.74 -3.33 -4.33
C GLY A 87 19.80 -2.18 -4.09
N THR A 88 19.29 -1.62 -5.20
CA THR A 88 18.26 -0.58 -5.17
C THR A 88 17.08 -0.99 -6.04
N GLN A 89 15.90 -0.44 -5.72
CA GLN A 89 14.68 -0.77 -6.42
C GLN A 89 13.86 0.51 -6.61
N ASP A 90 13.51 0.83 -7.84
CA ASP A 90 12.62 1.95 -8.16
C ASP A 90 11.29 1.37 -8.62
N LEU A 91 10.21 1.72 -7.92
CA LEU A 91 8.86 1.27 -8.21
C LEU A 91 7.95 2.44 -8.52
N ALA A 92 7.02 2.23 -9.44
CA ALA A 92 5.93 3.14 -9.71
C ALA A 92 4.66 2.33 -9.95
N GLY A 93 3.56 2.76 -9.36
CA GLY A 93 2.33 2.01 -9.51
C GLY A 93 1.08 2.74 -9.08
N VAL A 94 0.00 1.99 -9.09
CA VAL A 94 -1.33 2.42 -8.66
C VAL A 94 -1.94 1.30 -7.82
N SER A 95 -2.52 1.67 -6.69
CA SER A 95 -3.30 0.73 -5.88
C SER A 95 -4.78 1.06 -6.05
N LEU A 96 -5.59 0.03 -6.32
CA LEU A 96 -7.04 0.12 -6.30
C LEU A 96 -7.53 -0.37 -4.95
N VAL A 97 -8.19 0.51 -4.20
CA VAL A 97 -8.52 0.24 -2.80
C VAL A 97 -10.01 0.47 -2.59
N ARG A 98 -10.71 -0.56 -2.14
CA ARG A 98 -12.13 -0.49 -1.79
C ARG A 98 -12.27 -0.44 -0.29
N PHE A 99 -13.13 0.48 0.18
CA PHE A 99 -13.34 0.73 1.61
C PHE A 99 -14.73 0.28 2.04
N GLY A 100 -14.81 -0.27 3.25
CA GLY A 100 -16.09 -0.55 3.90
C GLY A 100 -16.69 0.70 4.55
N PRO A 101 -17.91 0.59 5.10
CA PRO A 101 -18.60 1.73 5.69
C PRO A 101 -17.89 2.33 6.91
N ASP A 102 -17.01 1.58 7.55
CA ASP A 102 -16.18 2.04 8.67
C ASP A 102 -14.87 2.71 8.23
N GLY A 103 -14.64 2.82 6.91
CA GLY A 103 -13.42 3.41 6.35
C GLY A 103 -12.21 2.47 6.34
N LEU A 104 -12.37 1.19 6.70
CA LEU A 104 -11.30 0.22 6.59
C LEU A 104 -11.28 -0.42 5.20
N VAL A 105 -10.09 -0.80 4.76
CA VAL A 105 -9.90 -1.47 3.48
C VAL A 105 -10.53 -2.86 3.52
N VAL A 106 -11.37 -3.18 2.54
CA VAL A 106 -11.94 -4.52 2.36
C VAL A 106 -11.33 -5.25 1.18
N GLU A 107 -10.81 -4.51 0.20
CA GLU A 107 -10.15 -5.08 -0.96
C GLU A 107 -9.09 -4.10 -1.46
N GLU A 108 -7.91 -4.63 -1.78
CA GLU A 108 -6.85 -3.84 -2.42
C GLU A 108 -6.16 -4.68 -3.48
N ARG A 109 -5.94 -4.06 -4.65
CA ARG A 109 -5.19 -4.66 -5.75
C ARG A 109 -4.10 -3.69 -6.17
N ASP A 110 -2.86 -4.16 -6.16
CA ASP A 110 -1.71 -3.35 -6.49
C ASP A 110 -1.22 -3.66 -7.91
N PHE A 111 -0.90 -2.61 -8.63
CA PHE A 111 -0.34 -2.70 -9.98
C PHE A 111 0.90 -1.82 -10.00
N CYS A 112 2.08 -2.41 -10.10
CA CYS A 112 3.30 -1.64 -10.13
C CYS A 112 4.33 -2.26 -11.07
N HIS A 113 5.27 -1.41 -11.47
CA HIS A 113 6.39 -1.82 -12.31
C HIS A 113 7.69 -1.37 -11.64
N GLU A 114 8.70 -2.17 -11.85
CA GLU A 114 10.06 -1.84 -11.43
C GLU A 114 10.82 -1.29 -12.62
N ALA A 115 11.57 -0.22 -12.38
CA ALA A 115 12.43 0.38 -13.41
C ALA A 115 13.59 -0.53 -13.81
#